data_4bcfea1cdfee24a295722f3cfb02bd96
#
_entry.id   4bcfea1cdfee24a295722f3cfb02bd96
#
_cell.length_a   1.000
_cell.length_b   1.000
_cell.length_c   1.000
_cell.angle_alpha   90.00
_cell.angle_beta   90.00
_cell.angle_gamma   90.00
#
_symmetry.space_group_name_H-M   'P 1'
#
loop_
_entity.id
_entity.type
_entity.pdbx_description
1 polymer ?
#
loop_
_entity_poly.entity_id
_entity_poly.type
_entity_poly.pdbx_seq_one_letter_code
_entity_poly.pdbx_strand_id
1 'polypeptide(L)'
;MKRLVIMIVTAAACAGTAFGTPSIEFSPDAGTAGGWTYDGAGTLSFNQYVAVDAAMSSNADALVGALVYIPTLTVAGVPNGPYALKPLGSSVLTVRSPDDGTIYLKATLSKGDLVPVGTIGAAYTSFMSDLSDVTVTDAGKAVGSAALSAIINSGTSTLDFELSLQGGSGTNYRSLTQMLAGGYVGGNGFSGAMSIPEPTTIALLSLGSLALWRKRRA
;
A
#
# COMPACT_ATOMS: atom_id res chain seq x y z
N MET A 1 0.09 39.12 24.90
CA MET A 1 0.83 37.92 25.32
C MET A 1 0.04 36.61 25.14
N LYS A 2 -1.22 36.50 25.57
CA LYS A 2 -2.02 35.24 25.40
C LYS A 2 -2.20 34.78 23.93
N ARG A 3 -2.24 35.67 22.95
CA ARG A 3 -2.37 35.34 21.52
C ARG A 3 -1.11 34.72 20.90
N LEU A 4 0.06 35.10 21.40
CA LEU A 4 1.35 34.58 20.91
C LEU A 4 1.57 33.13 21.34
N VAL A 5 1.19 32.80 22.59
CA VAL A 5 1.34 31.43 23.12
C VAL A 5 0.49 30.41 22.35
N ILE A 6 -0.73 30.80 21.92
CA ILE A 6 -1.61 29.90 21.15
C ILE A 6 -1.07 29.67 19.72
N MET A 7 -0.45 30.69 19.09
CA MET A 7 0.20 30.53 17.80
C MET A 7 1.39 29.58 17.84
N ILE A 8 2.18 29.62 18.91
CA ILE A 8 3.33 28.75 19.09
C ILE A 8 2.90 27.30 19.33
N VAL A 9 1.84 27.05 20.09
CA VAL A 9 1.31 25.69 20.29
C VAL A 9 0.72 25.10 19.02
N THR A 10 0.04 25.90 18.19
CA THR A 10 -0.50 25.45 16.90
C THR A 10 0.63 25.17 15.89
N ALA A 11 1.68 25.98 15.87
CA ALA A 11 2.84 25.77 15.01
C ALA A 11 3.68 24.54 15.45
N ALA A 12 3.80 24.30 16.75
CA ALA A 12 4.49 23.11 17.28
C ALA A 12 3.72 21.82 16.96
N ALA A 13 2.39 21.84 16.99
CA ALA A 13 1.56 20.70 16.61
C ALA A 13 1.66 20.39 15.11
N CYS A 14 1.83 21.40 14.24
CA CYS A 14 2.04 21.20 12.81
C CYS A 14 3.48 20.81 12.45
N ALA A 15 4.47 21.15 13.27
CA ALA A 15 5.87 20.81 13.01
C ALA A 15 6.20 19.35 13.38
N GLY A 16 5.34 18.67 14.15
CA GLY A 16 5.53 17.27 14.56
C GLY A 16 5.15 16.22 13.51
N THR A 17 4.64 16.60 12.35
CA THR A 17 4.07 15.68 11.35
C THR A 17 4.88 15.58 10.05
N ALA A 18 6.13 16.05 10.03
CA ALA A 18 7.00 15.94 8.86
C ALA A 18 7.76 14.61 8.80
N PHE A 19 7.48 13.67 9.68
CA PHE A 19 7.94 12.28 9.52
C PHE A 19 6.91 11.57 8.66
N GLY A 20 7.30 11.23 7.41
CA GLY A 20 6.47 10.40 6.54
C GLY A 20 5.96 9.17 7.29
N THR A 21 4.74 8.73 6.97
CA THR A 21 4.19 7.50 7.54
C THR A 21 5.17 6.35 7.29
N PRO A 22 5.50 5.53 8.30
CA PRO A 22 6.35 4.38 8.09
C PRO A 22 5.77 3.52 6.97
N SER A 23 6.55 3.32 5.91
CA SER A 23 6.14 2.56 4.73
C SER A 23 7.14 1.47 4.40
N ILE A 24 6.66 0.41 3.76
CA ILE A 24 7.45 -0.63 3.11
C ILE A 24 7.09 -0.56 1.64
N GLU A 25 8.04 -0.17 0.80
CA GLU A 25 7.86 -0.01 -0.63
C GLU A 25 8.48 -1.20 -1.36
N PHE A 26 7.81 -1.68 -2.40
CA PHE A 26 8.24 -2.86 -3.13
C PHE A 26 7.87 -2.78 -4.61
N SER A 27 8.70 -3.41 -5.44
CA SER A 27 8.43 -3.58 -6.87
C SER A 27 9.05 -4.88 -7.40
N PRO A 28 8.66 -5.37 -8.58
CA PRO A 28 9.36 -6.45 -9.24
C PRO A 28 10.79 -6.05 -9.55
N ASP A 29 11.71 -6.96 -9.34
CA ASP A 29 13.13 -6.74 -9.58
C ASP A 29 13.39 -6.34 -11.04
N ALA A 30 14.21 -5.33 -11.27
CA ALA A 30 14.52 -4.81 -12.59
C ALA A 30 15.15 -5.93 -13.47
N GLY A 31 14.42 -6.37 -14.48
CA GLY A 31 14.82 -7.46 -15.37
C GLY A 31 14.03 -8.76 -15.21
N THR A 32 13.16 -8.87 -14.21
CA THR A 32 12.22 -9.96 -14.10
C THR A 32 11.02 -9.68 -14.98
N ALA A 33 10.80 -10.47 -16.03
CA ALA A 33 9.67 -10.31 -16.94
C ALA A 33 8.35 -10.51 -16.19
N GLY A 34 7.49 -9.48 -16.22
CA GLY A 34 6.10 -9.55 -15.76
C GLY A 34 5.93 -9.54 -14.25
N GLY A 35 5.60 -8.38 -13.69
CA GLY A 35 5.27 -8.26 -12.27
C GLY A 35 3.90 -8.85 -11.91
N TRP A 36 2.92 -8.75 -12.81
CA TRP A 36 1.57 -9.30 -12.65
C TRP A 36 0.98 -9.73 -13.99
N THR A 37 0.00 -10.63 -13.93
CA THR A 37 -0.75 -11.08 -15.11
C THR A 37 -2.24 -11.16 -14.81
N TYR A 38 -3.05 -10.80 -15.81
CA TYR A 38 -4.50 -10.99 -15.83
C TYR A 38 -4.85 -12.06 -16.87
N ASP A 39 -5.64 -13.03 -16.49
CA ASP A 39 -5.99 -14.20 -17.32
C ASP A 39 -7.11 -13.96 -18.35
N GLY A 40 -7.69 -12.76 -18.37
CA GLY A 40 -8.86 -12.44 -19.20
C GLY A 40 -10.20 -12.95 -18.65
N ALA A 41 -10.18 -13.77 -17.59
CA ALA A 41 -11.33 -14.43 -17.01
C ALA A 41 -11.65 -13.97 -15.56
N GLY A 42 -10.88 -13.03 -15.05
CA GLY A 42 -11.14 -12.42 -13.73
C GLY A 42 -10.06 -12.67 -12.69
N THR A 43 -8.94 -13.32 -13.03
CA THR A 43 -7.87 -13.64 -12.08
C THR A 43 -6.63 -12.80 -12.34
N LEU A 44 -6.07 -12.22 -11.28
CA LEU A 44 -4.77 -11.55 -11.27
C LEU A 44 -3.78 -12.36 -10.44
N SER A 45 -2.65 -12.70 -11.05
CA SER A 45 -1.54 -13.38 -10.38
C SER A 45 -0.31 -12.48 -10.34
N PHE A 46 0.43 -12.53 -9.25
CA PHE A 46 1.63 -11.73 -9.03
C PHE A 46 2.88 -12.61 -9.06
N ASN A 47 3.99 -12.04 -9.53
CA ASN A 47 5.28 -12.71 -9.50
C ASN A 47 5.69 -12.96 -8.04
N GLN A 48 6.31 -14.11 -7.80
CA GLN A 48 6.78 -14.51 -6.46
C GLN A 48 8.06 -13.76 -6.00
N TYR A 49 8.75 -13.08 -6.92
CA TYR A 49 10.02 -12.39 -6.64
C TYR A 49 9.87 -10.88 -6.60
N VAL A 50 8.95 -10.39 -5.78
CA VAL A 50 8.77 -8.95 -5.56
C VAL A 50 9.63 -8.55 -4.38
N ALA A 51 10.63 -7.72 -4.63
CA ALA A 51 11.55 -7.29 -3.58
C ALA A 51 11.09 -6.01 -2.90
N VAL A 52 11.41 -5.87 -1.62
CA VAL A 52 11.34 -4.59 -0.90
C VAL A 52 12.47 -3.69 -1.40
N ASP A 53 12.11 -2.56 -1.99
CA ASP A 53 13.07 -1.58 -2.55
C ASP A 53 13.50 -0.56 -1.50
N ALA A 54 12.54 -0.14 -0.67
CA ALA A 54 12.78 0.80 0.41
C ALA A 54 11.87 0.52 1.61
N ALA A 55 12.32 0.89 2.78
CA ALA A 55 11.51 0.88 3.99
C ALA A 55 11.79 2.15 4.78
N MET A 56 10.74 2.80 5.32
CA MET A 56 10.85 4.13 5.94
C MET A 56 11.47 5.19 5.00
N SER A 57 11.19 5.10 3.69
CA SER A 57 11.83 5.95 2.64
C SER A 57 13.36 5.84 2.63
N SER A 58 13.93 4.71 3.03
CA SER A 58 15.35 4.45 3.11
C SER A 58 15.72 3.13 2.43
N ASN A 59 16.74 3.15 1.58
CA ASN A 59 17.30 1.95 0.96
C ASN A 59 18.30 1.23 1.88
N ALA A 60 18.50 1.72 3.10
CA ALA A 60 19.44 1.16 4.07
C ALA A 60 18.76 0.38 5.21
N ASP A 61 17.42 0.24 5.16
CA ASP A 61 16.70 -0.60 6.14
C ASP A 61 17.04 -2.07 5.93
N ALA A 62 17.13 -2.82 7.00
CA ALA A 62 17.44 -4.25 6.97
C ALA A 62 16.38 -5.12 6.27
N LEU A 63 15.20 -4.55 5.96
CA LEU A 63 14.14 -5.21 5.21
C LEU A 63 14.34 -5.12 3.68
N VAL A 64 15.22 -4.25 3.20
CA VAL A 64 15.48 -4.10 1.76
C VAL A 64 16.03 -5.41 1.19
N GLY A 65 15.48 -5.83 0.05
CA GLY A 65 15.73 -7.13 -0.57
C GLY A 65 14.88 -8.29 -0.04
N ALA A 66 14.08 -8.09 1.01
CA ALA A 66 13.09 -9.07 1.45
C ALA A 66 12.01 -9.27 0.36
N LEU A 67 11.42 -10.46 0.31
CA LEU A 67 10.44 -10.84 -0.71
C LEU A 67 9.02 -10.62 -0.22
N VAL A 68 8.20 -9.94 -1.02
CA VAL A 68 6.77 -9.73 -0.77
C VAL A 68 5.95 -10.71 -1.58
N TYR A 69 5.13 -11.49 -0.91
CA TYR A 69 4.18 -12.43 -1.53
C TYR A 69 2.78 -11.86 -1.46
N ILE A 70 2.25 -11.46 -2.61
CA ILE A 70 0.89 -10.99 -2.76
C ILE A 70 0.02 -12.18 -3.18
N PRO A 71 -1.09 -12.46 -2.49
CA PRO A 71 -1.98 -13.54 -2.88
C PRO A 71 -2.62 -13.27 -4.25
N THR A 72 -2.98 -14.33 -4.97
CA THR A 72 -3.77 -14.21 -6.20
C THR A 72 -5.08 -13.50 -5.91
N LEU A 73 -5.46 -12.54 -6.75
CA LEU A 73 -6.68 -11.77 -6.62
C LEU A 73 -7.68 -12.17 -7.69
N THR A 74 -8.96 -12.03 -7.39
CA THR A 74 -10.05 -12.16 -8.36
C THR A 74 -10.88 -10.89 -8.39
N VAL A 75 -11.38 -10.57 -9.59
CA VAL A 75 -12.24 -9.41 -9.80
C VAL A 75 -13.59 -9.65 -9.13
N ALA A 76 -14.03 -8.65 -8.38
CA ALA A 76 -15.36 -8.59 -7.79
C ALA A 76 -16.00 -7.28 -8.23
N GLY A 77 -16.95 -7.34 -9.15
CA GLY A 77 -17.62 -6.14 -9.66
C GLY A 77 -18.56 -6.46 -10.82
N VAL A 78 -19.30 -5.47 -11.23
CA VAL A 78 -20.22 -5.57 -12.37
C VAL A 78 -19.56 -5.03 -13.64
N PRO A 79 -19.87 -5.55 -14.82
CA PRO A 79 -19.44 -4.95 -16.07
C PRO A 79 -19.81 -3.46 -16.11
N ASN A 80 -18.85 -2.59 -16.45
CA ASN A 80 -19.00 -1.12 -16.52
C ASN A 80 -19.27 -0.43 -15.16
N GLY A 81 -19.07 -1.11 -14.04
CA GLY A 81 -19.19 -0.55 -12.68
C GLY A 81 -17.83 -0.32 -12.02
N PRO A 82 -17.82 0.13 -10.76
CA PRO A 82 -16.61 0.15 -9.98
C PRO A 82 -16.10 -1.28 -9.79
N TYR A 83 -14.88 -1.54 -10.26
CA TYR A 83 -14.23 -2.82 -10.07
C TYR A 83 -13.58 -2.85 -8.69
N ALA A 84 -13.63 -4.00 -8.05
CA ALA A 84 -12.90 -4.30 -6.85
C ALA A 84 -12.13 -5.60 -7.03
N LEU A 85 -11.06 -5.78 -6.29
CA LEU A 85 -10.30 -7.03 -6.22
C LEU A 85 -10.44 -7.62 -4.82
N LYS A 86 -10.49 -8.93 -4.75
CA LYS A 86 -10.46 -9.68 -3.49
C LYS A 86 -9.52 -10.88 -3.63
N PRO A 87 -8.92 -11.36 -2.55
CA PRO A 87 -8.13 -12.57 -2.57
C PRO A 87 -8.93 -13.77 -3.11
N LEU A 88 -8.25 -14.61 -3.92
CA LEU A 88 -8.77 -15.88 -4.41
C LEU A 88 -8.11 -17.02 -3.61
N GLY A 89 -8.89 -17.67 -2.76
CA GLY A 89 -8.37 -18.71 -1.86
C GLY A 89 -7.68 -18.11 -0.63
N SER A 90 -6.37 -18.22 -0.51
CA SER A 90 -5.63 -17.63 0.61
C SER A 90 -5.63 -16.11 0.53
N SER A 91 -5.93 -15.43 1.64
CA SER A 91 -5.83 -13.98 1.78
C SER A 91 -4.53 -13.52 2.45
N VAL A 92 -3.59 -14.44 2.71
CA VAL A 92 -2.37 -14.13 3.46
C VAL A 92 -1.32 -13.51 2.55
N LEU A 93 -0.96 -12.25 2.86
CA LEU A 93 0.22 -11.58 2.35
C LEU A 93 1.38 -11.84 3.31
N THR A 94 2.59 -12.08 2.80
CA THR A 94 3.78 -12.25 3.63
C THR A 94 4.96 -11.44 3.11
N VAL A 95 5.79 -10.97 4.03
CA VAL A 95 7.15 -10.48 3.75
C VAL A 95 8.12 -11.51 4.30
N ARG A 96 9.08 -11.94 3.47
CA ARG A 96 10.00 -13.03 3.78
C ARG A 96 11.45 -12.61 3.58
N SER A 97 12.36 -13.39 4.14
CA SER A 97 13.80 -13.24 3.90
C SER A 97 14.13 -13.34 2.40
N PRO A 98 15.26 -12.75 1.95
CA PRO A 98 15.68 -12.82 0.54
C PRO A 98 15.87 -14.25 0.02
N ASP A 99 16.14 -15.22 0.88
CA ASP A 99 16.26 -16.65 0.55
C ASP A 99 14.92 -17.40 0.59
N ASP A 100 13.79 -16.67 0.78
CA ASP A 100 12.42 -17.20 0.87
C ASP A 100 12.18 -18.20 2.05
N GLY A 101 13.16 -18.38 2.92
CA GLY A 101 13.08 -19.39 4.00
C GLY A 101 12.31 -18.92 5.23
N THR A 102 12.34 -17.61 5.54
CA THR A 102 11.87 -17.10 6.83
C THR A 102 10.85 -15.99 6.66
N ILE A 103 9.71 -16.10 7.34
CA ILE A 103 8.66 -15.08 7.30
C ILE A 103 8.95 -14.03 8.36
N TYR A 104 9.02 -12.75 7.95
CA TYR A 104 9.20 -11.59 8.81
C TYR A 104 7.87 -10.94 9.20
N LEU A 105 6.93 -10.84 8.27
CA LEU A 105 5.62 -10.26 8.49
C LEU A 105 4.54 -11.11 7.81
N LYS A 106 3.38 -11.21 8.46
CA LYS A 106 2.14 -11.78 7.91
C LYS A 106 1.01 -10.78 8.08
N ALA A 107 0.13 -10.72 7.10
CA ALA A 107 -1.10 -9.93 7.17
C ALA A 107 -2.20 -10.60 6.33
N THR A 108 -3.45 -10.26 6.62
CA THR A 108 -4.61 -10.68 5.83
C THR A 108 -4.99 -9.54 4.90
N LEU A 109 -4.92 -9.77 3.59
CA LEU A 109 -5.34 -8.81 2.57
C LEU A 109 -6.86 -8.81 2.44
N SER A 110 -7.46 -7.65 2.54
CA SER A 110 -8.90 -7.43 2.41
C SER A 110 -9.32 -7.26 0.94
N LYS A 111 -10.62 -7.16 0.71
CA LYS A 111 -11.15 -6.66 -0.56
C LYS A 111 -10.83 -5.18 -0.69
N GLY A 112 -10.37 -4.75 -1.86
CA GLY A 112 -10.08 -3.35 -2.14
C GLY A 112 -10.67 -2.88 -3.45
N ASP A 113 -10.60 -1.58 -3.67
CA ASP A 113 -11.16 -0.90 -4.84
C ASP A 113 -10.09 -0.62 -5.89
N LEU A 114 -10.50 -0.68 -7.16
CA LEU A 114 -9.69 -0.27 -8.30
C LEU A 114 -10.03 1.15 -8.71
N VAL A 115 -9.06 2.03 -8.61
CA VAL A 115 -9.19 3.43 -9.00
C VAL A 115 -8.31 3.69 -10.23
N PRO A 116 -8.90 4.09 -11.38
CA PRO A 116 -8.10 4.48 -12.54
C PRO A 116 -7.30 5.75 -12.21
N VAL A 117 -6.00 5.71 -12.48
CA VAL A 117 -5.10 6.84 -12.24
C VAL A 117 -4.81 7.54 -13.57
N GLY A 118 -5.14 8.82 -13.67
CA GLY A 118 -4.85 9.65 -14.83
C GLY A 118 -6.02 9.79 -15.82
N THR A 119 -5.73 10.43 -16.96
CA THR A 119 -6.69 10.65 -18.07
C THR A 119 -6.99 9.36 -18.84
N ILE A 120 -8.10 9.35 -19.59
CA ILE A 120 -8.48 8.27 -20.51
C ILE A 120 -7.27 7.85 -21.37
N GLY A 121 -6.85 6.58 -21.23
CA GLY A 121 -5.65 6.05 -21.91
C GLY A 121 -4.42 5.88 -21.02
N ALA A 122 -4.47 6.30 -19.75
CA ALA A 122 -3.39 6.00 -18.80
C ALA A 122 -3.35 4.50 -18.51
N ALA A 123 -2.14 3.93 -18.61
CA ALA A 123 -1.91 2.49 -18.39
C ALA A 123 -1.94 2.10 -16.90
N TYR A 124 -2.12 3.04 -16.01
CA TYR A 124 -2.03 2.81 -14.57
C TYR A 124 -3.41 2.68 -13.92
N THR A 125 -3.49 1.75 -12.98
CA THR A 125 -4.66 1.56 -12.12
C THR A 125 -4.15 1.36 -10.69
N SER A 126 -4.65 2.14 -9.75
CA SER A 126 -4.37 1.94 -8.33
C SER A 126 -5.36 0.94 -7.75
N PHE A 127 -4.85 -0.03 -7.00
CA PHE A 127 -5.62 -0.92 -6.14
C PHE A 127 -5.34 -0.52 -4.69
N MET A 128 -6.39 -0.17 -3.97
CA MET A 128 -6.30 0.28 -2.58
C MET A 128 -7.10 -0.66 -1.69
N SER A 129 -6.46 -1.14 -0.64
CA SER A 129 -7.05 -2.09 0.32
C SER A 129 -6.43 -1.92 1.70
N ASP A 130 -6.98 -2.63 2.67
CA ASP A 130 -6.42 -2.73 4.01
C ASP A 130 -5.81 -4.12 4.22
N LEU A 131 -4.75 -4.16 5.00
CA LEU A 131 -4.22 -5.37 5.62
C LEU A 131 -4.71 -5.43 7.06
N SER A 132 -5.26 -6.55 7.46
CA SER A 132 -5.64 -6.83 8.85
C SER A 132 -4.78 -7.96 9.43
N ASP A 133 -4.93 -8.20 10.74
CA ASP A 133 -4.21 -9.25 11.45
C ASP A 133 -2.69 -9.19 11.26
N VAL A 134 -2.16 -7.96 11.13
CA VAL A 134 -0.74 -7.72 10.90
C VAL A 134 0.08 -8.26 12.07
N THR A 135 0.99 -9.16 11.76
CA THR A 135 1.85 -9.81 12.76
C THR A 135 3.30 -9.80 12.30
N VAL A 136 4.17 -9.16 13.04
CA VAL A 136 5.63 -9.28 12.90
C VAL A 136 6.08 -10.50 13.68
N THR A 137 6.71 -11.46 13.00
CA THR A 137 7.20 -12.69 13.62
C THR A 137 8.43 -12.44 14.51
N ASP A 138 8.84 -13.42 15.30
CA ASP A 138 10.07 -13.28 16.10
C ASP A 138 11.32 -13.12 15.23
N ALA A 139 11.35 -13.77 14.06
CA ALA A 139 12.40 -13.54 13.07
C ALA A 139 12.35 -12.12 12.49
N GLY A 140 11.16 -11.58 12.22
CA GLY A 140 10.98 -10.20 11.79
C GLY A 140 11.42 -9.18 12.84
N LYS A 141 11.20 -9.46 14.12
CA LYS A 141 11.74 -8.63 15.22
C LYS A 141 13.27 -8.65 15.26
N ALA A 142 13.86 -9.82 14.98
CA ALA A 142 15.30 -10.04 15.06
C ALA A 142 16.08 -9.44 13.87
N VAL A 143 15.43 -9.16 12.73
CA VAL A 143 16.13 -8.65 11.53
C VAL A 143 16.67 -7.23 11.71
N GLY A 144 16.15 -6.47 12.67
CA GLY A 144 16.64 -5.12 12.96
C GLY A 144 16.08 -4.02 12.03
N SER A 145 14.98 -4.28 11.33
CA SER A 145 14.31 -3.30 10.47
C SER A 145 13.65 -2.19 11.30
N ALA A 146 13.90 -0.94 10.93
CA ALA A 146 13.22 0.21 11.51
C ALA A 146 11.74 0.23 11.14
N ALA A 147 11.38 -0.19 9.93
CA ALA A 147 9.99 -0.26 9.46
C ALA A 147 9.18 -1.29 10.28
N LEU A 148 9.71 -2.50 10.47
CA LEU A 148 9.05 -3.52 11.31
C LEU A 148 8.94 -3.07 12.76
N SER A 149 9.98 -2.41 13.29
CA SER A 149 9.96 -1.83 14.63
C SER A 149 8.88 -0.75 14.77
N ALA A 150 8.70 0.10 13.76
CA ALA A 150 7.65 1.10 13.75
C ALA A 150 6.24 0.48 13.75
N ILE A 151 6.02 -0.59 12.98
CA ILE A 151 4.76 -1.35 12.99
C ILE A 151 4.48 -1.91 14.40
N ILE A 152 5.47 -2.54 15.03
CA ILE A 152 5.33 -3.06 16.39
C ILE A 152 5.00 -1.95 17.39
N ASN A 153 5.74 -0.84 17.33
CA ASN A 153 5.60 0.28 18.26
C ASN A 153 4.29 1.06 18.08
N SER A 154 3.71 1.06 16.87
CA SER A 154 2.40 1.66 16.62
C SER A 154 1.28 0.92 17.33
N GLY A 155 1.47 -0.36 17.64
CA GLY A 155 0.44 -1.23 18.22
C GLY A 155 -0.74 -1.47 17.27
N THR A 156 -0.62 -1.08 15.98
CA THR A 156 -1.68 -1.33 15.00
C THR A 156 -1.69 -2.78 14.54
N SER A 157 -2.87 -3.33 14.33
CA SER A 157 -3.07 -4.62 13.66
C SER A 157 -3.52 -4.45 12.20
N THR A 158 -3.50 -3.22 11.70
CA THR A 158 -3.89 -2.89 10.32
C THR A 158 -2.83 -2.03 9.65
N LEU A 159 -2.66 -2.22 8.34
CA LEU A 159 -1.86 -1.37 7.46
C LEU A 159 -2.68 -0.99 6.25
N ASP A 160 -2.46 0.19 5.70
CA ASP A 160 -2.92 0.56 4.38
C ASP A 160 -2.08 -0.18 3.33
N PHE A 161 -2.70 -0.67 2.27
CA PHE A 161 -2.06 -1.39 1.19
C PHE A 161 -2.44 -0.79 -0.15
N GLU A 162 -1.44 -0.42 -0.93
CA GLU A 162 -1.62 0.13 -2.26
C GLU A 162 -0.76 -0.59 -3.29
N LEU A 163 -1.34 -0.86 -4.47
CA LEU A 163 -0.63 -1.29 -5.66
C LEU A 163 -0.92 -0.34 -6.82
N SER A 164 0.10 0.13 -7.47
CA SER A 164 0.01 0.84 -8.76
C SER A 164 0.31 -0.17 -9.88
N LEU A 165 -0.73 -0.63 -10.54
CA LEU A 165 -0.68 -1.64 -11.59
C LEU A 165 -0.52 -0.98 -12.96
N GLN A 166 0.58 -1.25 -13.65
CA GLN A 166 0.78 -0.83 -15.03
C GLN A 166 0.29 -1.93 -15.97
N GLY A 167 -0.68 -1.62 -16.81
CA GLY A 167 -1.22 -2.55 -17.79
C GLY A 167 -0.59 -2.42 -19.17
N GLY A 168 -0.57 -3.51 -19.91
CA GLY A 168 -0.15 -3.54 -21.30
C GLY A 168 1.26 -4.07 -21.55
N SER A 169 1.53 -4.39 -22.80
CA SER A 169 2.85 -4.78 -23.30
C SER A 169 3.16 -4.08 -24.61
N GLY A 170 4.39 -3.60 -24.77
CA GLY A 170 4.84 -2.92 -25.99
C GLY A 170 4.08 -1.62 -26.26
N THR A 171 3.55 -1.44 -27.47
CA THR A 171 2.81 -0.23 -27.90
C THR A 171 1.34 -0.22 -27.49
N ASN A 172 0.82 -1.30 -26.91
CA ASN A 172 -0.58 -1.47 -26.54
C ASN A 172 -0.78 -1.34 -25.02
N TYR A 173 -0.59 -0.15 -24.50
CA TYR A 173 -0.89 0.13 -23.10
C TYR A 173 -2.40 0.17 -22.86
N ARG A 174 -2.87 -0.66 -21.92
CA ARG A 174 -4.26 -0.68 -21.48
C ARG A 174 -4.27 -0.65 -19.96
N SER A 175 -5.15 0.18 -19.39
CA SER A 175 -5.39 0.12 -17.95
C SER A 175 -6.02 -1.22 -17.58
N LEU A 176 -5.86 -1.67 -16.34
CA LEU A 176 -6.52 -2.88 -15.86
C LEU A 176 -8.04 -2.81 -16.07
N THR A 177 -8.66 -1.66 -15.84
CA THR A 177 -10.10 -1.46 -16.08
C THR A 177 -10.50 -1.69 -17.53
N GLN A 178 -9.68 -1.27 -18.50
CA GLN A 178 -9.91 -1.57 -19.92
C GLN A 178 -9.72 -3.06 -20.24
N MET A 179 -8.75 -3.71 -19.59
CA MET A 179 -8.53 -5.15 -19.73
C MET A 179 -9.72 -5.94 -19.19
N LEU A 180 -10.25 -5.54 -18.03
CA LEU A 180 -11.42 -6.15 -17.40
C LEU A 180 -12.67 -5.99 -18.27
N ALA A 181 -12.91 -4.80 -18.81
CA ALA A 181 -14.07 -4.53 -19.67
C ALA A 181 -14.04 -5.30 -21.00
N GLY A 182 -12.85 -5.55 -21.53
CA GLY A 182 -12.66 -6.21 -22.82
C GLY A 182 -12.22 -7.68 -22.78
N GLY A 183 -12.05 -8.26 -21.59
CA GLY A 183 -11.54 -9.63 -21.42
C GLY A 183 -10.12 -9.83 -21.97
N TYR A 184 -9.29 -8.77 -21.97
CA TYR A 184 -7.95 -8.84 -22.56
C TYR A 184 -6.96 -9.45 -21.57
N VAL A 185 -6.29 -10.51 -21.99
CA VAL A 185 -5.15 -11.08 -21.26
C VAL A 185 -3.95 -10.13 -21.31
N GLY A 186 -3.24 -10.00 -20.21
CA GLY A 186 -2.02 -9.21 -20.16
C GLY A 186 -1.63 -8.85 -18.72
N GLY A 187 -0.56 -8.11 -18.63
CA GLY A 187 0.01 -7.61 -17.39
C GLY A 187 1.30 -6.89 -17.68
N ASN A 188 1.90 -6.27 -16.67
CA ASN A 188 3.20 -5.62 -16.78
C ASN A 188 3.80 -5.41 -15.38
N GLY A 189 4.60 -4.37 -15.22
CA GLY A 189 5.15 -3.99 -13.94
C GLY A 189 4.10 -3.45 -12.97
N PHE A 190 4.47 -3.44 -11.71
CA PHE A 190 3.73 -2.75 -10.66
C PHE A 190 4.69 -2.21 -9.61
N SER A 191 4.21 -1.31 -8.80
CA SER A 191 4.86 -0.94 -7.53
C SER A 191 3.80 -0.96 -6.45
N GLY A 192 4.21 -1.13 -5.21
CA GLY A 192 3.29 -1.14 -4.10
C GLY A 192 3.91 -0.61 -2.82
N ALA A 193 3.04 -0.32 -1.88
CA ALA A 193 3.43 0.10 -0.55
C ALA A 193 2.49 -0.48 0.52
N MET A 194 3.06 -0.69 1.69
CA MET A 194 2.32 -0.94 2.93
C MET A 194 2.68 0.17 3.90
N SER A 195 1.70 0.84 4.49
CA SER A 195 1.94 1.94 5.40
C SER A 195 1.07 1.86 6.65
N ILE A 196 1.57 2.43 7.75
CA ILE A 196 0.78 2.56 8.97
C ILE A 196 -0.28 3.63 8.72
N PRO A 197 -1.58 3.34 8.94
CA PRO A 197 -2.64 4.35 8.80
C PRO A 197 -2.34 5.58 9.64
N GLU A 198 -2.54 6.76 9.06
CA GLU A 198 -2.37 7.99 9.83
C GLU A 198 -3.34 8.02 11.02
N PRO A 199 -2.86 8.34 12.22
CA PRO A 199 -3.74 8.42 13.36
C PRO A 199 -4.89 9.39 13.09
N THR A 200 -6.12 8.96 13.28
CA THR A 200 -7.32 9.83 13.22
C THR A 200 -7.23 11.06 14.13
N THR A 201 -6.27 11.06 15.03
CA THR A 201 -5.88 12.19 15.87
C THR A 201 -5.58 13.46 15.06
N ILE A 202 -4.97 13.35 13.89
CA ILE A 202 -4.70 14.50 13.01
C ILE A 202 -6.01 15.05 12.45
N ALA A 203 -6.92 14.20 12.03
CA ALA A 203 -8.25 14.61 11.58
C ALA A 203 -9.07 15.23 12.72
N LEU A 204 -9.03 14.67 13.92
CA LEU A 204 -9.67 15.22 15.11
C LEU A 204 -9.07 16.55 15.56
N LEU A 205 -7.75 16.71 15.50
CA LEU A 205 -7.05 17.98 15.80
C LEU A 205 -7.43 19.07 14.78
N SER A 206 -7.51 18.73 13.50
CA SER A 206 -7.93 19.70 12.46
C SER A 206 -9.38 20.10 12.62
N LEU A 207 -10.29 19.17 12.90
CA LEU A 207 -11.71 19.43 13.19
C LEU A 207 -11.88 20.22 14.50
N GLY A 208 -11.14 19.88 15.53
CA GLY A 208 -11.14 20.60 16.81
C GLY A 208 -10.64 22.04 16.67
N SER A 209 -9.60 22.27 15.86
CA SER A 209 -9.08 23.61 15.59
C SER A 209 -10.07 24.47 14.79
N LEU A 210 -10.76 23.87 13.80
CA LEU A 210 -11.83 24.54 13.03
C LEU A 210 -13.04 24.88 13.91
N ALA A 211 -13.46 24.00 14.81
CA ALA A 211 -14.55 24.26 15.74
C ALA A 211 -14.22 25.40 16.71
N LEU A 212 -13.01 25.43 17.23
CA LEU A 212 -12.52 26.51 18.10
C LEU A 212 -12.40 27.85 17.35
N TRP A 213 -12.01 27.83 16.08
CA TRP A 213 -11.93 29.02 15.25
C TRP A 213 -13.31 29.57 14.93
N ARG A 214 -14.29 28.74 14.67
CA ARG A 214 -15.69 29.12 14.43
C ARG A 214 -16.33 29.76 15.67
N LYS A 215 -16.09 29.23 16.87
CA LYS A 215 -16.61 29.76 18.14
C LYS A 215 -16.02 31.10 18.50
N ARG A 216 -14.90 31.54 17.92
CA ARG A 216 -14.28 32.86 18.17
C ARG A 216 -14.78 33.97 17.25
N ARG A 217 -15.52 33.60 16.20
CA ARG A 217 -16.11 34.55 15.23
C ARG A 217 -17.59 34.81 15.49
N ALA A 218 -18.23 34.05 16.36
CA ALA A 218 -19.58 34.30 16.86
C ALA A 218 -19.51 35.07 18.22
#